data_8c23100dc7396e1dad1002278c7ce1e1
#
_entry.id   8c23100dc7396e1dad1002278c7ce1e1
#
_cell.length_a   1.000
_cell.length_b   1.000
_cell.length_c   1.000
_cell.angle_alpha   90.00
_cell.angle_beta   90.00
_cell.angle_gamma   90.00
#
_symmetry.space_group_name_H-M   'P 1'
#
loop_
_entity.id
_entity.type
_entity.pdbx_description
1 polymer ?
#
loop_
_entity_poly.entity_id
_entity_poly.type
_entity_poly.pdbx_seq_one_letter_code
_entity_poly.pdbx_strand_id
1 'polypeptide(L)'
;EEQLYDQQYIDGFTENWDAMKAHLKDFTPEKMAEFCGIDADSLRAVARDFADAKSARMFWGMGVSQHIHGTDNSRCLISLALMCGQVGRPGTGLHPLRGQNNVQGASDAGLIPMFLPDYQSVTDEGVRSAFNEIWQSDNILDQKGLTVTEIMDAVHEGDISAMYILGENPAMSDPDVGHARDALAKLDHLVVQDIFLTETANYADVILPASAWAEKTGTVTNTNRQVQMGRPAIAPPGQAKEDWWITVELAKRLGLNWAYEGPREVFAEMKRSMKSLENITWELSLIHISEPTRRAI
;
A
#
# COMPACT_ATOMS: atom_id res chain seq x y z
N GLU A 1 -11.08 -18.41 28.14
CA GLU A 1 -11.38 -18.55 29.57
C GLU A 1 -12.80 -18.06 29.89
N GLU A 2 -13.10 -16.76 29.70
CA GLU A 2 -14.32 -16.09 30.18
C GLU A 2 -15.48 -16.06 29.17
N GLN A 3 -15.29 -16.61 27.96
CA GLN A 3 -16.28 -16.67 26.89
C GLN A 3 -16.84 -15.29 26.50
N LEU A 4 -15.99 -14.27 26.45
CA LEU A 4 -16.36 -12.88 26.15
C LEU A 4 -16.67 -12.62 24.67
N TYR A 5 -16.72 -13.63 23.83
CA TYR A 5 -17.01 -13.53 22.41
C TYR A 5 -18.51 -13.42 22.11
N ASP A 6 -18.87 -12.80 21.00
CA ASP A 6 -20.23 -12.69 20.49
C ASP A 6 -20.59 -13.92 19.62
N GLN A 7 -21.21 -14.93 20.26
CA GLN A 7 -21.55 -16.18 19.56
C GLN A 7 -22.53 -15.94 18.40
N GLN A 8 -23.48 -15.02 18.53
CA GLN A 8 -24.43 -14.73 17.46
C GLN A 8 -23.74 -14.13 16.24
N TYR A 9 -22.79 -13.25 16.45
CA TYR A 9 -21.99 -12.68 15.37
C TYR A 9 -21.10 -13.74 14.70
N ILE A 10 -20.46 -14.58 15.52
CA ILE A 10 -19.62 -15.69 15.02
C ILE A 10 -20.42 -16.62 14.12
N ASP A 11 -21.59 -17.07 14.56
CA ASP A 11 -22.43 -18.01 13.84
C ASP A 11 -22.97 -17.42 12.52
N GLY A 12 -23.19 -16.12 12.49
CA GLY A 12 -23.75 -15.43 11.32
C GLY A 12 -22.73 -14.94 10.29
N PHE A 13 -21.49 -14.68 10.69
CA PHE A 13 -20.54 -13.92 9.87
C PHE A 13 -19.13 -14.47 9.82
N THR A 14 -18.84 -15.60 10.47
CA THR A 14 -17.50 -16.19 10.48
C THR A 14 -17.51 -17.67 10.13
N GLU A 15 -16.32 -18.19 9.81
CA GLU A 15 -16.09 -19.60 9.51
C GLU A 15 -14.96 -20.14 10.42
N ASN A 16 -14.89 -21.46 10.54
CA ASN A 16 -13.82 -22.18 11.23
C ASN A 16 -13.66 -21.84 12.74
N TRP A 17 -14.74 -21.41 13.41
CA TRP A 17 -14.70 -21.04 14.82
C TRP A 17 -14.19 -22.16 15.74
N ASP A 18 -14.64 -23.41 15.55
CA ASP A 18 -14.21 -24.53 16.40
C ASP A 18 -12.71 -24.79 16.29
N ALA A 19 -12.14 -24.68 15.10
CA ALA A 19 -10.71 -24.79 14.89
C ALA A 19 -9.94 -23.66 15.58
N MET A 20 -10.40 -22.42 15.46
CA MET A 20 -9.83 -21.26 16.14
C MET A 20 -9.89 -21.42 17.65
N LYS A 21 -11.05 -21.81 18.20
CA LYS A 21 -11.26 -22.04 19.63
C LYS A 21 -10.35 -23.15 20.18
N ALA A 22 -10.13 -24.19 19.40
CA ALA A 22 -9.20 -25.27 19.77
C ALA A 22 -7.75 -24.76 19.79
N HIS A 23 -7.35 -24.01 18.77
CA HIS A 23 -6.01 -23.42 18.66
C HIS A 23 -5.69 -22.46 19.81
N LEU A 24 -6.63 -21.60 20.19
CA LEU A 24 -6.44 -20.59 21.22
C LEU A 24 -6.20 -21.16 22.63
N LYS A 25 -6.49 -22.43 22.88
CA LYS A 25 -6.25 -23.07 24.19
C LYS A 25 -4.77 -23.09 24.59
N ASP A 26 -3.87 -23.05 23.63
CA ASP A 26 -2.44 -23.04 23.87
C ASP A 26 -1.86 -21.66 24.18
N PHE A 27 -2.67 -20.60 24.06
CA PHE A 27 -2.28 -19.19 24.24
C PHE A 27 -2.94 -18.60 25.50
N THR A 28 -2.61 -19.17 26.66
CA THR A 28 -3.12 -18.62 27.94
C THR A 28 -2.47 -17.28 28.28
N PRO A 29 -3.15 -16.39 29.01
CA PRO A 29 -2.56 -15.11 29.43
C PRO A 29 -1.24 -15.27 30.18
N GLU A 30 -1.12 -16.29 31.04
CA GLU A 30 0.13 -16.58 31.79
C GLU A 30 1.29 -16.91 30.84
N LYS A 31 1.04 -17.79 29.87
CA LYS A 31 2.06 -18.16 28.88
C LYS A 31 2.43 -16.98 28.01
N MET A 32 1.45 -16.17 27.57
CA MET A 32 1.70 -15.04 26.70
C MET A 32 2.35 -13.86 27.38
N ALA A 33 2.15 -13.68 28.69
CA ALA A 33 2.76 -12.63 29.48
C ALA A 33 4.30 -12.62 29.35
N GLU A 34 4.93 -13.79 29.33
CA GLU A 34 6.38 -13.93 29.17
C GLU A 34 6.88 -13.40 27.82
N PHE A 35 6.11 -13.63 26.73
CA PHE A 35 6.47 -13.19 25.39
C PHE A 35 6.15 -11.71 25.14
N CYS A 36 5.05 -11.24 25.70
CA CYS A 36 4.55 -9.88 25.46
C CYS A 36 5.19 -8.84 26.40
N GLY A 37 5.80 -9.25 27.49
CA GLY A 37 6.32 -8.36 28.52
C GLY A 37 5.20 -7.60 29.28
N ILE A 38 3.98 -8.14 29.29
CA ILE A 38 2.79 -7.59 29.95
C ILE A 38 2.24 -8.68 30.89
N ASP A 39 1.86 -8.32 32.11
CA ASP A 39 1.32 -9.29 33.04
C ASP A 39 -0.05 -9.85 32.60
N ALA A 40 -0.37 -11.07 33.04
CA ALA A 40 -1.57 -11.78 32.64
C ALA A 40 -2.87 -11.08 33.03
N ASP A 41 -2.89 -10.37 34.17
CA ASP A 41 -4.07 -9.63 34.62
C ASP A 41 -4.34 -8.41 33.76
N SER A 42 -3.31 -7.71 33.32
CA SER A 42 -3.42 -6.63 32.32
C SER A 42 -3.95 -7.15 30.97
N LEU A 43 -3.50 -8.31 30.49
CA LEU A 43 -4.03 -8.94 29.27
C LEU A 43 -5.54 -9.24 29.41
N ARG A 44 -5.97 -9.78 30.57
CA ARG A 44 -7.39 -10.03 30.84
C ARG A 44 -8.20 -8.73 30.93
N ALA A 45 -7.64 -7.69 31.57
CA ALA A 45 -8.33 -6.39 31.68
C ALA A 45 -8.60 -5.80 30.30
N VAL A 46 -7.61 -5.75 29.41
CA VAL A 46 -7.78 -5.26 28.04
C VAL A 46 -8.79 -6.10 27.26
N ALA A 47 -8.76 -7.42 27.41
CA ALA A 47 -9.72 -8.31 26.75
C ALA A 47 -11.16 -8.04 27.20
N ARG A 48 -11.39 -7.82 28.48
CA ARG A 48 -12.71 -7.47 29.05
C ARG A 48 -13.16 -6.10 28.52
N ASP A 49 -12.31 -5.08 28.61
CA ASP A 49 -12.63 -3.73 28.16
C ASP A 49 -13.01 -3.71 26.66
N PHE A 50 -12.30 -4.48 25.83
CA PHE A 50 -12.59 -4.59 24.41
C PHE A 50 -13.90 -5.31 24.13
N ALA A 51 -14.17 -6.41 24.84
CA ALA A 51 -15.38 -7.22 24.66
C ALA A 51 -16.63 -6.51 25.19
N ASP A 52 -16.53 -5.81 26.33
CA ASP A 52 -17.64 -5.09 26.96
C ASP A 52 -17.98 -3.76 26.25
N ALA A 53 -17.09 -3.28 25.39
CA ALA A 53 -17.31 -2.03 24.67
C ALA A 53 -18.52 -2.12 23.75
N LYS A 54 -19.46 -1.18 23.88
CA LYS A 54 -20.61 -1.04 22.97
C LYS A 54 -20.17 -0.94 21.52
N SER A 55 -19.10 -0.23 21.26
CA SER A 55 -18.44 -0.14 19.95
C SER A 55 -16.96 0.10 20.13
N ALA A 56 -16.14 -0.70 19.48
CA ALA A 56 -14.69 -0.56 19.49
C ALA A 56 -14.15 -0.38 18.07
N ARG A 57 -13.08 0.38 17.92
CA ARG A 57 -12.32 0.54 16.68
C ARG A 57 -10.90 0.09 16.93
N MET A 58 -10.36 -0.59 15.95
CA MET A 58 -9.00 -1.07 15.98
C MET A 58 -8.17 -0.34 14.93
N PHE A 59 -7.14 0.36 15.38
CA PHE A 59 -6.20 1.07 14.52
C PHE A 59 -4.83 0.42 14.62
N TRP A 60 -4.20 0.17 13.48
CA TRP A 60 -2.81 -0.29 13.46
C TRP A 60 -2.06 0.27 12.25
N GLY A 61 -0.75 0.30 12.33
CA GLY A 61 0.12 0.76 11.26
C GLY A 61 1.22 -0.26 10.95
N MET A 62 2.30 0.24 10.39
CA MET A 62 3.42 -0.56 9.92
C MET A 62 4.14 -1.32 11.04
N GLY A 63 4.11 -0.83 12.28
CA GLY A 63 4.63 -1.55 13.44
C GLY A 63 3.98 -2.90 13.71
N VAL A 64 2.78 -3.16 13.19
CA VAL A 64 2.10 -4.46 13.20
C VAL A 64 2.36 -5.23 11.91
N SER A 65 2.29 -4.57 10.74
CA SER A 65 2.25 -5.22 9.44
C SER A 65 3.61 -5.38 8.74
N GLN A 66 4.61 -4.58 9.07
CA GLN A 66 5.95 -4.68 8.48
C GLN A 66 6.88 -5.62 9.27
N HIS A 67 6.46 -6.86 9.38
CA HIS A 67 7.22 -7.98 9.96
C HIS A 67 7.10 -9.19 9.05
N ILE A 68 7.99 -10.16 9.22
CA ILE A 68 7.91 -11.45 8.50
C ILE A 68 6.57 -12.17 8.76
N HIS A 69 5.91 -11.90 9.91
CA HIS A 69 4.57 -12.38 10.27
C HIS A 69 3.51 -11.26 10.22
N GLY A 70 3.74 -10.19 9.48
CA GLY A 70 2.85 -9.01 9.47
C GLY A 70 1.43 -9.31 9.01
N THR A 71 1.26 -10.22 8.04
CA THR A 71 -0.06 -10.68 7.60
C THR A 71 -0.79 -11.40 8.73
N ASP A 72 -0.11 -12.28 9.46
CA ASP A 72 -0.70 -13.02 10.57
C ASP A 72 -1.01 -12.11 11.76
N ASN A 73 -0.16 -11.13 12.05
CA ASN A 73 -0.45 -10.08 13.04
C ASN A 73 -1.75 -9.34 12.69
N SER A 74 -1.92 -8.92 11.44
CA SER A 74 -3.15 -8.27 10.98
C SER A 74 -4.37 -9.20 11.06
N ARG A 75 -4.20 -10.48 10.73
CA ARG A 75 -5.26 -11.50 10.88
C ARG A 75 -5.67 -11.70 12.35
N CYS A 76 -4.73 -11.66 13.28
CA CYS A 76 -5.04 -11.73 14.71
C CYS A 76 -5.94 -10.57 15.15
N LEU A 77 -5.63 -9.33 14.72
CA LEU A 77 -6.46 -8.16 15.01
C LEU A 77 -7.85 -8.27 14.38
N ILE A 78 -7.93 -8.72 13.14
CA ILE A 78 -9.19 -8.95 12.44
C ILE A 78 -10.02 -10.02 13.18
N SER A 79 -9.41 -11.15 13.52
CA SER A 79 -10.07 -12.24 14.23
C SER A 79 -10.60 -11.80 15.59
N LEU A 80 -9.84 -11.00 16.35
CA LEU A 80 -10.28 -10.44 17.62
C LEU A 80 -11.52 -9.55 17.44
N ALA A 81 -11.51 -8.66 16.46
CA ALA A 81 -12.65 -7.79 16.19
C ALA A 81 -13.89 -8.59 15.75
N LEU A 82 -13.73 -9.63 14.92
CA LEU A 82 -14.82 -10.52 14.51
C LEU A 82 -15.38 -11.32 15.68
N MET A 83 -14.53 -11.88 16.53
CA MET A 83 -14.98 -12.63 17.73
C MET A 83 -15.85 -11.78 18.67
N CYS A 84 -15.59 -10.47 18.74
CA CYS A 84 -16.33 -9.54 19.61
C CYS A 84 -17.44 -8.78 18.86
N GLY A 85 -17.76 -9.12 17.60
CA GLY A 85 -18.79 -8.45 16.80
C GLY A 85 -18.49 -6.96 16.52
N GLN A 86 -17.20 -6.56 16.50
CA GLN A 86 -16.79 -5.17 16.34
C GLN A 86 -16.53 -4.78 14.87
N VAL A 87 -17.28 -5.38 13.94
CA VAL A 87 -17.21 -5.09 12.49
C VAL A 87 -18.63 -4.92 11.93
N GLY A 88 -18.82 -3.98 11.00
CA GLY A 88 -20.08 -3.80 10.27
C GLY A 88 -21.19 -3.05 11.01
N ARG A 89 -20.91 -2.47 12.17
CA ARG A 89 -21.87 -1.67 12.95
C ARG A 89 -21.38 -0.21 13.07
N PRO A 90 -22.29 0.78 13.22
CA PRO A 90 -21.87 2.17 13.47
C PRO A 90 -20.97 2.30 14.70
N GLY A 91 -19.83 2.95 14.53
CA GLY A 91 -18.86 3.16 15.60
C GLY A 91 -17.83 2.03 15.75
N THR A 92 -17.96 0.92 15.04
CA THR A 92 -16.97 -0.16 15.01
C THR A 92 -16.10 -0.11 13.76
N GLY A 93 -15.03 -0.89 13.72
CA GLY A 93 -14.25 -1.08 12.49
C GLY A 93 -12.78 -1.39 12.68
N LEU A 94 -12.20 -1.79 11.57
CA LEU A 94 -10.81 -2.16 11.39
C LEU A 94 -10.15 -1.10 10.50
N HIS A 95 -9.11 -0.46 11.01
CA HIS A 95 -8.50 0.71 10.36
C HIS A 95 -6.98 0.55 10.25
N PRO A 96 -6.48 -0.11 9.20
CA PRO A 96 -5.05 -0.06 8.89
C PRO A 96 -4.68 1.39 8.48
N LEU A 97 -3.84 2.03 9.29
CA LEU A 97 -3.40 3.40 9.03
C LEU A 97 -2.27 3.37 7.99
N ARG A 98 -2.51 4.05 6.90
CA ARG A 98 -1.50 4.21 5.84
C ARG A 98 -0.54 5.33 6.21
N GLY A 99 0.75 5.17 5.87
CA GLY A 99 1.79 6.15 6.20
C GLY A 99 1.87 7.31 5.20
N GLN A 100 1.95 6.99 3.92
CA GLN A 100 2.13 7.96 2.86
C GLN A 100 0.80 8.60 2.44
N ASN A 101 0.89 9.81 1.90
CA ASN A 101 -0.27 10.63 1.49
C ASN A 101 -1.18 9.92 0.47
N ASN A 102 -0.63 9.13 -0.44
CA ASN A 102 -1.38 8.47 -1.51
C ASN A 102 -1.08 6.97 -1.63
N VAL A 103 -0.69 6.30 -0.54
CA VAL A 103 -0.39 4.86 -0.62
C VAL A 103 -1.59 4.03 -1.07
N GLN A 104 -2.81 4.43 -0.72
CA GLN A 104 -4.02 3.78 -1.19
C GLN A 104 -4.17 3.94 -2.71
N GLY A 105 -4.07 5.15 -3.24
CA GLY A 105 -4.18 5.41 -4.67
C GLY A 105 -3.03 4.81 -5.48
N ALA A 106 -1.82 4.81 -4.96
CA ALA A 106 -0.68 4.15 -5.58
C ALA A 106 -0.90 2.64 -5.71
N SER A 107 -1.39 2.00 -4.64
CA SER A 107 -1.74 0.58 -4.66
C SER A 107 -2.89 0.28 -5.62
N ASP A 108 -3.95 1.10 -5.61
CA ASP A 108 -5.09 0.97 -6.53
C ASP A 108 -4.64 1.11 -8.01
N ALA A 109 -3.64 1.97 -8.27
CA ALA A 109 -3.08 2.19 -9.60
C ALA A 109 -2.07 1.12 -10.05
N GLY A 110 -1.81 0.08 -9.25
CA GLY A 110 -0.96 -1.04 -9.61
C GLY A 110 0.52 -0.89 -9.27
N LEU A 111 0.90 0.02 -8.38
CA LEU A 111 2.28 0.12 -7.86
C LEU A 111 2.55 -0.98 -6.82
N ILE A 112 2.27 -2.22 -7.19
CA ILE A 112 2.49 -3.44 -6.40
C ILE A 112 3.03 -4.51 -7.35
N PRO A 113 4.11 -5.24 -7.00
CA PRO A 113 4.81 -6.09 -7.95
C PRO A 113 3.99 -7.24 -8.56
N MET A 114 2.87 -7.62 -7.95
CA MET A 114 2.04 -8.74 -8.39
C MET A 114 0.74 -8.32 -9.07
N PHE A 115 0.43 -7.01 -9.12
CA PHE A 115 -0.85 -6.52 -9.60
C PHE A 115 -0.73 -5.40 -10.62
N LEU A 116 -1.59 -5.46 -11.62
CA LEU A 116 -1.96 -4.35 -12.49
C LEU A 116 -3.01 -3.47 -11.77
N PRO A 117 -3.34 -2.27 -12.30
CA PRO A 117 -4.35 -1.42 -11.73
C PRO A 117 -5.63 -2.16 -11.31
N ASP A 118 -6.26 -1.70 -10.23
CA ASP A 118 -7.46 -2.31 -9.61
C ASP A 118 -7.23 -3.71 -9.03
N TYR A 119 -5.98 -4.01 -8.58
CA TYR A 119 -5.54 -5.29 -7.99
C TYR A 119 -5.73 -6.50 -8.92
N GLN A 120 -5.69 -6.29 -10.22
CA GLN A 120 -5.79 -7.36 -11.19
C GLN A 120 -4.46 -8.11 -11.32
N SER A 121 -4.50 -9.46 -11.24
CA SER A 121 -3.27 -10.26 -11.21
C SER A 121 -2.52 -10.21 -12.53
N VAL A 122 -1.20 -9.95 -12.48
CA VAL A 122 -0.32 -10.02 -13.67
C VAL A 122 -0.22 -11.44 -14.24
N THR A 123 -0.54 -12.47 -13.46
CA THR A 123 -0.48 -13.87 -13.92
C THR A 123 -1.74 -14.32 -14.68
N ASP A 124 -2.80 -13.51 -14.69
CA ASP A 124 -4.03 -13.79 -15.44
C ASP A 124 -3.87 -13.33 -16.90
N GLU A 125 -4.00 -14.27 -17.85
CA GLU A 125 -3.84 -14.00 -19.28
C GLU A 125 -4.92 -13.05 -19.83
N GLY A 126 -6.17 -13.20 -19.37
CA GLY A 126 -7.27 -12.34 -19.78
C GLY A 126 -7.07 -10.90 -19.34
N VAL A 127 -6.56 -10.70 -18.11
CA VAL A 127 -6.19 -9.39 -17.58
C VAL A 127 -5.07 -8.78 -18.39
N ARG A 128 -3.96 -9.50 -18.63
CA ARG A 128 -2.85 -8.98 -19.46
C ARG A 128 -3.30 -8.60 -20.86
N SER A 129 -4.13 -9.42 -21.49
CA SER A 129 -4.67 -9.11 -22.83
C SER A 129 -5.46 -7.81 -22.85
N ALA A 130 -6.30 -7.57 -21.86
CA ALA A 130 -7.05 -6.32 -21.72
C ALA A 130 -6.14 -5.11 -21.52
N PHE A 131 -5.10 -5.24 -20.68
CA PHE A 131 -4.14 -4.16 -20.47
C PHE A 131 -3.22 -3.93 -21.66
N ASN A 132 -2.82 -4.96 -22.39
CA ASN A 132 -2.09 -4.82 -23.64
C ASN A 132 -2.88 -3.99 -24.67
N GLU A 133 -4.19 -4.18 -24.74
CA GLU A 133 -5.07 -3.36 -25.60
C GLU A 133 -5.14 -1.90 -25.10
N ILE A 134 -5.35 -1.67 -23.79
CA ILE A 134 -5.44 -0.32 -23.22
C ILE A 134 -4.14 0.45 -23.38
N TRP A 135 -3.00 -0.19 -23.09
CA TRP A 135 -1.67 0.43 -23.12
C TRP A 135 -0.98 0.35 -24.48
N GLN A 136 -1.61 -0.29 -25.45
CA GLN A 136 -1.03 -0.51 -26.79
C GLN A 136 0.38 -1.12 -26.70
N SER A 137 0.52 -2.14 -25.88
CA SER A 137 1.76 -2.85 -25.59
C SER A 137 1.51 -4.35 -25.67
N ASP A 138 2.54 -5.13 -25.99
CA ASP A 138 2.55 -6.59 -25.96
C ASP A 138 3.59 -7.16 -24.97
N ASN A 139 4.16 -6.28 -24.14
CA ASN A 139 5.32 -6.59 -23.30
C ASN A 139 4.99 -6.74 -21.79
N ILE A 140 3.73 -6.91 -21.42
CA ILE A 140 3.38 -7.16 -20.03
C ILE A 140 3.80 -8.59 -19.67
N LEU A 141 4.75 -8.70 -18.73
CA LEU A 141 5.24 -9.98 -18.26
C LEU A 141 4.15 -10.76 -17.51
N ASP A 142 4.21 -12.09 -17.62
CA ASP A 142 3.29 -13.03 -16.96
C ASP A 142 3.73 -13.47 -15.56
N GLN A 143 4.80 -12.89 -15.05
CA GLN A 143 5.39 -13.18 -13.76
C GLN A 143 5.21 -12.01 -12.81
N LYS A 144 5.11 -12.34 -11.52
CA LYS A 144 5.13 -11.34 -10.46
C LYS A 144 6.48 -10.66 -10.41
N GLY A 145 6.50 -9.34 -10.21
CA GLY A 145 7.72 -8.62 -9.89
C GLY A 145 8.23 -8.95 -8.49
N LEU A 146 9.46 -8.58 -8.23
CA LEU A 146 10.13 -8.77 -6.94
C LEU A 146 9.62 -7.77 -5.90
N THR A 147 9.58 -8.19 -4.65
CA THR A 147 9.40 -7.29 -3.49
C THR A 147 10.67 -6.50 -3.22
N VAL A 148 10.59 -5.44 -2.40
CA VAL A 148 11.76 -4.58 -2.11
C VAL A 148 12.95 -5.37 -1.56
N THR A 149 12.74 -6.32 -0.67
CA THR A 149 13.80 -7.16 -0.11
C THR A 149 14.40 -8.10 -1.16
N GLU A 150 13.56 -8.73 -1.98
CA GLU A 150 14.00 -9.58 -3.09
C GLU A 150 14.77 -8.80 -4.16
N ILE A 151 14.43 -7.51 -4.39
CA ILE A 151 15.19 -6.64 -5.30
C ILE A 151 16.61 -6.44 -4.77
N MET A 152 16.78 -6.16 -3.47
CA MET A 152 18.11 -5.97 -2.87
C MET A 152 18.93 -7.27 -2.93
N ASP A 153 18.31 -8.43 -2.67
CA ASP A 153 18.97 -9.74 -2.82
C ASP A 153 19.41 -9.97 -4.28
N ALA A 154 18.54 -9.69 -5.26
CA ALA A 154 18.84 -9.84 -6.69
C ALA A 154 19.98 -8.90 -7.17
N VAL A 155 20.13 -7.71 -6.58
CA VAL A 155 21.30 -6.86 -6.82
C VAL A 155 22.57 -7.52 -6.26
N HIS A 156 22.52 -8.10 -5.07
CA HIS A 156 23.65 -8.81 -4.48
C HIS A 156 24.09 -10.02 -5.31
N GLU A 157 23.14 -10.73 -5.91
CA GLU A 157 23.35 -11.88 -6.78
C GLU A 157 23.83 -11.49 -8.18
N GLY A 158 23.70 -10.19 -8.55
CA GLY A 158 24.10 -9.67 -9.86
C GLY A 158 23.02 -9.80 -10.94
N ASP A 159 21.81 -10.16 -10.58
CA ASP A 159 20.67 -10.27 -11.51
C ASP A 159 20.10 -8.90 -11.87
N ILE A 160 20.27 -7.91 -10.99
CA ILE A 160 19.91 -6.51 -11.22
C ILE A 160 21.16 -5.66 -11.17
N SER A 161 21.48 -4.99 -12.28
CA SER A 161 22.65 -4.11 -12.42
C SER A 161 22.30 -2.62 -12.51
N ALA A 162 21.01 -2.28 -12.74
CA ALA A 162 20.55 -0.91 -12.82
C ALA A 162 19.20 -0.73 -12.11
N MET A 163 19.00 0.42 -11.47
CA MET A 163 17.75 0.74 -10.79
C MET A 163 17.29 2.18 -11.07
N TYR A 164 15.97 2.36 -11.04
CA TYR A 164 15.33 3.67 -11.01
C TYR A 164 14.47 3.74 -9.75
N ILE A 165 14.81 4.62 -8.82
CA ILE A 165 14.13 4.81 -7.54
C ILE A 165 13.36 6.13 -7.58
N LEU A 166 12.06 6.08 -7.29
CA LEU A 166 11.17 7.24 -7.30
C LEU A 166 10.52 7.41 -5.94
N GLY A 167 10.87 8.50 -5.25
CA GLY A 167 10.24 8.92 -4.01
C GLY A 167 10.45 7.98 -2.81
N GLU A 168 11.53 7.21 -2.82
CA GLU A 168 11.91 6.26 -1.76
C GLU A 168 13.36 6.44 -1.35
N ASN A 169 13.65 6.15 -0.08
CA ASN A 169 14.99 6.28 0.50
C ASN A 169 15.47 4.96 1.14
N PRO A 170 15.65 3.88 0.35
CA PRO A 170 16.03 2.56 0.87
C PRO A 170 17.35 2.57 1.67
N ALA A 171 18.30 3.44 1.34
CA ALA A 171 19.53 3.60 2.12
C ALA A 171 19.30 4.04 3.58
N MET A 172 18.07 4.40 3.95
CA MET A 172 17.67 4.76 5.32
C MET A 172 16.51 3.92 5.84
N SER A 173 15.53 3.60 5.00
CA SER A 173 14.24 3.04 5.43
C SER A 173 14.14 1.52 5.35
N ASP A 174 15.00 0.86 4.58
CA ASP A 174 14.91 -0.59 4.41
C ASP A 174 15.35 -1.35 5.67
N PRO A 175 14.73 -2.49 5.95
CA PRO A 175 15.23 -3.42 6.97
C PRO A 175 16.64 -3.87 6.58
N ASP A 176 17.50 -4.08 7.58
CA ASP A 176 18.94 -4.33 7.34
C ASP A 176 19.56 -3.28 6.40
N VAL A 177 19.61 -2.04 6.89
CA VAL A 177 20.09 -0.89 6.13
C VAL A 177 21.55 -1.07 5.61
N GLY A 178 22.37 -1.88 6.27
CA GLY A 178 23.71 -2.25 5.79
C GLY A 178 23.64 -3.01 4.48
N HIS A 179 22.82 -4.07 4.44
CA HIS A 179 22.56 -4.87 3.25
C HIS A 179 22.01 -4.02 2.08
N ALA A 180 21.04 -3.15 2.34
CA ALA A 180 20.48 -2.26 1.31
C ALA A 180 21.52 -1.29 0.75
N ARG A 181 22.35 -0.67 1.59
CA ARG A 181 23.44 0.23 1.16
C ARG A 181 24.50 -0.49 0.34
N ASP A 182 24.87 -1.69 0.74
CA ASP A 182 25.82 -2.51 0.00
C ASP A 182 25.27 -2.95 -1.36
N ALA A 183 23.95 -3.22 -1.47
CA ALA A 183 23.29 -3.45 -2.73
C ALA A 183 23.33 -2.23 -3.65
N LEU A 184 22.92 -1.07 -3.15
CA LEU A 184 22.94 0.19 -3.91
C LEU A 184 24.35 0.53 -4.45
N ALA A 185 25.38 0.26 -3.65
CA ALA A 185 26.78 0.51 -4.04
C ALA A 185 27.30 -0.46 -5.13
N LYS A 186 26.62 -1.59 -5.38
CA LYS A 186 26.98 -2.56 -6.42
C LYS A 186 26.35 -2.28 -7.77
N LEU A 187 25.36 -1.39 -7.85
CA LEU A 187 24.69 -1.08 -9.09
C LEU A 187 25.65 -0.43 -10.09
N ASP A 188 25.57 -0.84 -11.33
CA ASP A 188 26.29 -0.20 -12.46
C ASP A 188 25.69 1.15 -12.80
N HIS A 189 24.36 1.32 -12.59
CA HIS A 189 23.65 2.57 -12.85
C HIS A 189 22.44 2.74 -11.94
N LEU A 190 22.40 3.88 -11.24
CA LEU A 190 21.30 4.25 -10.36
C LEU A 190 20.75 5.63 -10.70
N VAL A 191 19.44 5.68 -11.00
CA VAL A 191 18.68 6.93 -11.15
C VAL A 191 17.81 7.12 -9.93
N VAL A 192 17.88 8.28 -9.29
CA VAL A 192 17.01 8.66 -8.16
C VAL A 192 16.19 9.88 -8.52
N GLN A 193 14.87 9.76 -8.43
CA GLN A 193 13.92 10.86 -8.56
C GLN A 193 13.33 11.15 -7.18
N ASP A 194 13.65 12.29 -6.60
CA ASP A 194 13.20 12.65 -5.25
C ASP A 194 13.08 14.17 -5.09
N ILE A 195 12.42 14.59 -4.02
CA ILE A 195 12.27 15.99 -3.62
C ILE A 195 13.43 16.49 -2.78
N PHE A 196 14.23 15.58 -2.21
CA PHE A 196 15.43 15.88 -1.40
C PHE A 196 16.66 15.08 -1.86
N LEU A 197 17.83 15.57 -1.53
CA LEU A 197 19.05 14.79 -1.60
C LEU A 197 19.12 13.85 -0.39
N THR A 198 18.53 12.67 -0.56
CA THR A 198 18.46 11.64 0.47
C THR A 198 19.76 10.84 0.57
N GLU A 199 19.87 9.96 1.57
CA GLU A 199 20.99 9.01 1.69
C GLU A 199 21.12 8.13 0.45
N THR A 200 19.99 7.74 -0.16
CA THR A 200 19.94 6.97 -1.42
C THR A 200 20.53 7.78 -2.59
N ALA A 201 20.26 9.07 -2.65
CA ALA A 201 20.79 9.94 -3.69
C ALA A 201 22.33 10.03 -3.71
N ASN A 202 23.01 9.70 -2.60
CA ASN A 202 24.47 9.65 -2.55
C ASN A 202 25.09 8.49 -3.36
N TYR A 203 24.27 7.48 -3.72
CA TYR A 203 24.69 6.35 -4.56
C TYR A 203 24.32 6.56 -6.04
N ALA A 204 23.55 7.61 -6.35
CA ALA A 204 22.99 7.81 -7.68
C ALA A 204 23.98 8.37 -8.69
N ASP A 205 23.94 7.86 -9.92
CA ASP A 205 24.62 8.43 -11.08
C ASP A 205 23.85 9.62 -11.64
N VAL A 206 22.52 9.57 -11.55
CA VAL A 206 21.61 10.63 -12.01
C VAL A 206 20.57 10.93 -10.95
N ILE A 207 20.40 12.23 -10.67
CA ILE A 207 19.38 12.72 -9.75
C ILE A 207 18.41 13.60 -10.53
N LEU A 208 17.11 13.26 -10.46
CA LEU A 208 16.02 14.00 -11.10
C LEU A 208 15.19 14.71 -10.02
N PRO A 209 15.28 16.04 -9.91
CA PRO A 209 14.55 16.78 -8.90
C PRO A 209 13.04 16.77 -9.20
N ALA A 210 12.27 16.23 -8.26
CA ALA A 210 10.81 16.11 -8.34
C ALA A 210 10.10 17.16 -7.49
N SER A 211 8.82 17.38 -7.77
CA SER A 211 7.97 18.30 -7.00
C SER A 211 7.28 17.58 -5.83
N ALA A 212 7.13 18.29 -4.71
CA ALA A 212 6.35 17.84 -3.57
C ALA A 212 4.84 17.85 -3.87
N TRP A 213 4.05 17.19 -3.02
CA TRP A 213 2.60 17.13 -3.20
C TRP A 213 1.90 18.51 -3.21
N ALA A 214 2.44 19.51 -2.51
CA ALA A 214 1.92 20.87 -2.49
C ALA A 214 2.31 21.70 -3.72
N GLU A 215 3.11 21.17 -4.62
CA GLU A 215 3.70 21.84 -5.79
C GLU A 215 3.15 21.29 -7.12
N LYS A 216 2.20 20.34 -7.06
CA LYS A 216 1.65 19.67 -8.25
C LYS A 216 0.15 19.44 -8.16
N THR A 217 -0.45 19.22 -9.33
CA THR A 217 -1.84 18.78 -9.45
C THR A 217 -1.91 17.26 -9.60
N GLY A 218 -2.86 16.64 -8.91
CA GLY A 218 -3.12 15.21 -9.06
C GLY A 218 -4.19 14.73 -8.10
N THR A 219 -4.66 13.52 -8.30
CA THR A 219 -5.60 12.89 -7.38
C THR A 219 -4.87 12.07 -6.33
N VAL A 220 -5.39 12.08 -5.13
CA VAL A 220 -4.97 11.21 -4.03
C VAL A 220 -6.18 10.43 -3.51
N THR A 221 -5.97 9.20 -3.10
CA THR A 221 -7.03 8.36 -2.54
C THR A 221 -6.79 8.15 -1.05
N ASN A 222 -7.76 8.54 -0.24
CA ASN A 222 -7.72 8.38 1.20
C ASN A 222 -7.96 6.90 1.60
N THR A 223 -7.62 6.55 2.84
CA THR A 223 -7.83 5.21 3.41
C THR A 223 -9.30 4.75 3.35
N ASN A 224 -10.26 5.66 3.42
CA ASN A 224 -11.68 5.38 3.22
C ASN A 224 -12.10 5.31 1.74
N ARG A 225 -11.13 5.27 0.82
CA ARG A 225 -11.31 5.22 -0.64
C ARG A 225 -11.98 6.45 -1.27
N GLN A 226 -11.90 7.57 -0.59
CA GLN A 226 -12.32 8.84 -1.17
C GLN A 226 -11.21 9.39 -2.06
N VAL A 227 -11.50 9.58 -3.35
CA VAL A 227 -10.60 10.24 -4.30
C VAL A 227 -10.74 11.75 -4.16
N GLN A 228 -9.63 12.43 -3.96
CA GLN A 228 -9.57 13.87 -3.72
C GLN A 228 -8.56 14.52 -4.66
N MET A 229 -8.87 15.74 -5.11
CA MET A 229 -7.97 16.52 -5.96
C MET A 229 -7.00 17.33 -5.10
N GLY A 230 -5.70 17.09 -5.28
CA GLY A 230 -4.64 17.97 -4.85
C GLY A 230 -4.37 19.06 -5.87
N ARG A 231 -4.14 20.29 -5.41
CA ARG A 231 -3.76 21.44 -6.24
C ARG A 231 -2.48 22.06 -5.72
N PRO A 232 -1.65 22.64 -6.59
CA PRO A 232 -0.44 23.32 -6.14
C PRO A 232 -0.81 24.52 -5.28
N ALA A 233 -0.18 24.62 -4.12
CA ALA A 233 -0.24 25.79 -3.24
C ALA A 233 0.97 26.70 -3.42
N ILE A 234 2.08 26.14 -3.89
CA ILE A 234 3.34 26.83 -4.14
C ILE A 234 3.96 26.34 -5.45
N ALA A 235 4.85 27.12 -6.03
CA ALA A 235 5.59 26.70 -7.22
C ALA A 235 6.73 25.73 -6.83
N PRO A 236 7.05 24.74 -7.69
CA PRO A 236 8.21 23.87 -7.48
C PRO A 236 9.51 24.68 -7.39
N PRO A 237 10.46 24.33 -6.51
CA PRO A 237 11.72 25.03 -6.39
C PRO A 237 12.69 24.70 -7.54
N GLY A 238 13.50 25.67 -7.96
CA GLY A 238 14.60 25.47 -8.88
C GLY A 238 14.20 24.80 -10.19
N GLN A 239 14.77 23.63 -10.47
CA GLN A 239 14.52 22.84 -11.67
C GLN A 239 13.55 21.66 -11.43
N ALA A 240 12.96 21.54 -10.25
CA ALA A 240 12.03 20.47 -9.93
C ALA A 240 10.84 20.43 -10.90
N LYS A 241 10.45 19.22 -11.28
CA LYS A 241 9.34 18.95 -12.20
C LYS A 241 8.35 17.99 -11.56
N GLU A 242 7.11 18.03 -12.03
CA GLU A 242 6.08 17.07 -11.62
C GLU A 242 6.46 15.65 -12.08
N ASP A 243 6.20 14.63 -11.25
CA ASP A 243 6.59 13.24 -11.52
C ASP A 243 6.03 12.71 -12.84
N TRP A 244 4.76 13.04 -13.15
CA TRP A 244 4.14 12.64 -14.42
C TRP A 244 4.91 13.21 -15.62
N TRP A 245 5.39 14.46 -15.54
CA TRP A 245 6.15 15.09 -16.61
C TRP A 245 7.51 14.42 -16.81
N ILE A 246 8.22 14.13 -15.71
CA ILE A 246 9.51 13.42 -15.73
C ILE A 246 9.33 12.05 -16.39
N THR A 247 8.29 11.32 -15.98
CA THR A 247 7.97 9.98 -16.50
C THR A 247 7.64 10.03 -18.00
N VAL A 248 6.84 10.98 -18.44
CA VAL A 248 6.50 11.16 -19.88
C VAL A 248 7.75 11.52 -20.71
N GLU A 249 8.60 12.40 -20.18
CA GLU A 249 9.84 12.78 -20.87
C GLU A 249 10.85 11.62 -20.95
N LEU A 250 10.90 10.77 -19.93
CA LEU A 250 11.68 9.54 -19.98
C LEU A 250 11.11 8.57 -21.01
N ALA A 251 9.81 8.35 -21.02
CA ALA A 251 9.14 7.48 -21.97
C ALA A 251 9.39 7.89 -23.43
N LYS A 252 9.29 9.19 -23.74
CA LYS A 252 9.61 9.73 -25.07
C LYS A 252 11.05 9.43 -25.48
N ARG A 253 12.02 9.54 -24.58
CA ARG A 253 13.44 9.23 -24.84
C ARG A 253 13.70 7.74 -25.05
N LEU A 254 12.85 6.90 -24.46
CA LEU A 254 12.86 5.44 -24.67
C LEU A 254 12.08 5.02 -25.93
N GLY A 255 11.56 5.97 -26.71
CA GLY A 255 10.87 5.71 -27.99
C GLY A 255 9.37 5.42 -27.84
N LEU A 256 8.78 5.64 -26.65
CA LEU A 256 7.34 5.52 -26.46
C LEU A 256 6.63 6.81 -26.87
N ASN A 257 5.52 6.68 -27.60
CA ASN A 257 4.75 7.81 -28.13
C ASN A 257 3.72 8.32 -27.09
N TRP A 258 4.16 8.66 -25.91
CA TRP A 258 3.27 9.21 -24.88
C TRP A 258 3.03 10.71 -25.11
N ALA A 259 1.76 11.08 -25.24
CA ALA A 259 1.33 12.43 -25.59
C ALA A 259 0.50 13.09 -24.48
N TYR A 260 0.68 12.66 -23.22
CA TYR A 260 -0.02 13.27 -22.10
C TYR A 260 0.46 14.72 -21.90
N GLU A 261 -0.50 15.64 -21.79
CA GLU A 261 -0.26 17.06 -21.53
C GLU A 261 -0.44 17.41 -20.03
N GLY A 262 -0.99 16.47 -19.24
CA GLY A 262 -1.17 16.67 -17.81
C GLY A 262 -1.85 15.51 -17.09
N PRO A 263 -2.04 15.64 -15.77
CA PRO A 263 -2.62 14.57 -14.94
C PRO A 263 -4.06 14.21 -15.32
N ARG A 264 -4.79 15.11 -16.01
CA ARG A 264 -6.16 14.84 -16.48
C ARG A 264 -6.21 13.72 -17.51
N GLU A 265 -5.30 13.72 -18.48
CA GLU A 265 -5.20 12.69 -19.50
C GLU A 265 -4.75 11.36 -18.91
N VAL A 266 -3.80 11.40 -17.97
CA VAL A 266 -3.37 10.23 -17.20
C VAL A 266 -4.56 9.63 -16.43
N PHE A 267 -5.34 10.46 -15.73
CA PHE A 267 -6.53 10.02 -15.02
C PHE A 267 -7.60 9.43 -15.95
N ALA A 268 -7.77 9.99 -17.15
CA ALA A 268 -8.69 9.46 -18.16
C ALA A 268 -8.29 8.04 -18.62
N GLU A 269 -6.98 7.74 -18.70
CA GLU A 269 -6.51 6.39 -18.98
C GLU A 269 -6.65 5.46 -17.77
N MET A 270 -6.34 5.90 -16.56
CA MET A 270 -6.60 5.14 -15.34
C MET A 270 -8.04 4.66 -15.26
N LYS A 271 -9.02 5.52 -15.60
CA LYS A 271 -10.44 5.14 -15.63
C LYS A 271 -10.75 4.01 -16.60
N ARG A 272 -10.04 3.88 -17.72
CA ARG A 272 -10.23 2.78 -18.68
C ARG A 272 -9.70 1.46 -18.13
N SER A 273 -8.69 1.52 -17.28
CA SER A 273 -8.03 0.34 -16.69
C SER A 273 -8.58 -0.05 -15.31
N MET A 274 -9.33 0.85 -14.65
CA MET A 274 -9.80 0.69 -13.27
C MET A 274 -11.32 0.82 -13.18
N LYS A 275 -11.99 -0.31 -12.99
CA LYS A 275 -13.46 -0.34 -12.79
C LYS A 275 -13.89 0.43 -11.55
N SER A 276 -13.05 0.46 -10.52
CA SER A 276 -13.29 1.24 -9.29
C SER A 276 -13.42 2.74 -9.52
N LEU A 277 -12.84 3.27 -10.61
CA LEU A 277 -12.91 4.68 -11.01
C LEU A 277 -14.00 4.97 -12.05
N GLU A 278 -14.78 3.99 -12.51
CA GLU A 278 -15.72 4.12 -13.60
C GLU A 278 -16.67 5.33 -13.46
N ASN A 279 -17.18 5.54 -12.25
CA ASN A 279 -18.14 6.61 -11.94
C ASN A 279 -17.50 7.90 -11.41
N ILE A 280 -16.17 7.97 -11.34
CA ILE A 280 -15.46 9.16 -10.87
C ILE A 280 -14.99 9.96 -12.09
N THR A 281 -15.37 11.23 -12.17
CA THR A 281 -14.85 12.14 -13.19
C THR A 281 -13.78 13.07 -12.59
N TRP A 282 -12.96 13.65 -13.45
CA TRP A 282 -11.97 14.64 -13.03
C TRP A 282 -12.62 15.81 -12.29
N GLU A 283 -13.78 16.26 -12.75
CA GLU A 283 -14.56 17.32 -12.14
C GLU A 283 -15.13 16.91 -10.78
N LEU A 284 -15.57 15.65 -10.62
CA LEU A 284 -16.07 15.13 -9.36
C LEU A 284 -14.97 15.03 -8.30
N SER A 285 -13.74 14.76 -8.67
CA SER A 285 -12.62 14.74 -7.72
C SER A 285 -12.33 16.12 -7.10
N LEU A 286 -12.86 17.20 -7.70
CA LEU A 286 -12.74 18.57 -7.21
C LEU A 286 -13.66 18.89 -6.03
N ILE A 287 -14.72 18.12 -5.77
CA ILE A 287 -15.80 18.46 -4.84
C ILE A 287 -15.93 17.49 -3.65
N HIS A 288 -14.86 16.90 -3.19
CA HIS A 288 -14.84 16.02 -2.00
C HIS A 288 -16.01 15.02 -1.98
N ILE A 289 -16.24 14.32 -3.07
CA ILE A 289 -17.31 13.34 -3.11
C ILE A 289 -16.88 12.11 -2.31
N SER A 290 -17.56 11.90 -1.20
CA SER A 290 -17.68 10.60 -0.60
C SER A 290 -18.61 9.76 -1.47
N GLU A 291 -18.12 9.15 -2.55
CA GLU A 291 -18.77 7.98 -3.08
C GLU A 291 -18.41 6.82 -2.15
N PRO A 292 -19.34 6.34 -1.35
CA PRO A 292 -19.19 5.00 -0.85
C PRO A 292 -19.32 4.12 -2.10
N THR A 293 -18.25 3.55 -2.56
CA THR A 293 -18.31 2.32 -3.34
C THR A 293 -18.97 1.26 -2.46
N ARG A 294 -20.28 1.41 -2.23
CA ARG A 294 -21.17 0.42 -1.63
C ARG A 294 -21.43 -0.68 -2.64
N ARG A 295 -20.39 -1.27 -3.20
CA ARG A 295 -20.46 -2.51 -3.95
C ARG A 295 -19.06 -3.08 -4.08
N ALA A 296 -18.54 -3.59 -2.99
CA ALA A 296 -17.55 -4.66 -3.01
C ALA A 296 -17.35 -5.13 -1.57
N ILE A 297 -18.31 -5.80 -1.04
CA ILE A 297 -18.14 -6.86 -0.05
C ILE A 297 -19.07 -7.98 -0.50
#